data_6725acd2ef19221336e69e4d3f90ac21
#
_entry.id   6725acd2ef19221336e69e4d3f90ac21
#
_cell.length_a   1.000
_cell.length_b   1.000
_cell.length_c   1.000
_cell.angle_alpha   90.00
_cell.angle_beta   90.00
_cell.angle_gamma   90.00
#
_symmetry.space_group_name_H-M   'P 1'
#
loop_
_entity.id
_entity.type
_entity.pdbx_description
1 polymer ?
#
loop_
_entity_poly.entity_id
_entity_poly.type
_entity_poly.pdbx_seq_one_letter_code
_entity_poly.pdbx_strand_id
1 'polypeptide(L)'
;MLNHPSATGLRITILEARDACSGATGRNGGHLVSDTCGRFEDLVNALGTEEATRILRFSEANITELKALVSQLEQEERDFIQLREVNATDVVMDKKSLEEAKRSLELLQATIPDTILKYGMTEDQDIIKVRCLMRAGS
;
A
#
# COMPACT_ATOMS: atom_id res chain seq x y z
N MET A 1 0.45 2.41 -19.57
CA MET A 1 1.56 2.75 -20.51
C MET A 1 1.13 2.66 -21.97
N LEU A 2 0.57 1.52 -22.42
CA LEU A 2 0.21 1.34 -23.85
C LEU A 2 -0.82 2.34 -24.36
N ASN A 3 -1.71 2.83 -23.52
CA ASN A 3 -2.74 3.80 -23.86
C ASN A 3 -2.29 5.28 -23.76
N HIS A 4 -1.03 5.52 -23.37
CA HIS A 4 -0.52 6.89 -23.31
C HIS A 4 -0.19 7.40 -24.73
N PRO A 5 -0.54 8.63 -25.08
CA PRO A 5 -0.30 9.18 -26.42
C PRO A 5 1.15 9.07 -26.89
N SER A 6 2.12 9.21 -25.98
CA SER A 6 3.55 9.06 -26.29
C SER A 6 3.98 7.61 -26.61
N ALA A 7 3.12 6.63 -26.37
CA ALA A 7 3.39 5.23 -26.71
C ALA A 7 2.96 4.90 -28.16
N THR A 8 2.31 5.81 -28.86
CA THR A 8 1.89 5.61 -30.24
C THR A 8 3.09 5.31 -31.14
N GLY A 9 3.04 4.17 -31.83
CA GLY A 9 4.11 3.72 -32.72
C GLY A 9 5.29 3.02 -32.02
N LEU A 10 5.31 2.93 -30.69
CA LEU A 10 6.32 2.15 -29.98
C LEU A 10 6.08 0.65 -30.11
N ARG A 11 7.16 -0.09 -30.36
CA ARG A 11 7.15 -1.56 -30.28
C ARG A 11 7.65 -1.95 -28.89
N ILE A 12 6.75 -2.51 -28.07
CA ILE A 12 7.07 -2.90 -26.70
C ILE A 12 7.23 -4.43 -26.66
N THR A 13 8.39 -4.88 -26.17
CA THR A 13 8.67 -6.31 -25.97
C THR A 13 8.90 -6.57 -24.50
N ILE A 14 8.18 -7.53 -23.93
CA ILE A 14 8.37 -8.00 -22.56
C ILE A 14 9.15 -9.30 -22.65
N LEU A 15 10.28 -9.37 -21.96
CA LEU A 15 11.13 -10.55 -21.89
C LEU A 15 11.04 -11.17 -20.50
N GLU A 16 10.75 -12.45 -20.44
CA GLU A 16 10.77 -13.26 -19.21
C GLU A 16 11.73 -14.43 -19.40
N ALA A 17 12.63 -14.62 -18.45
CA ALA A 17 13.66 -15.65 -18.53
C ALA A 17 13.19 -17.03 -18.04
N ARG A 18 12.03 -17.09 -17.41
CA ARG A 18 11.38 -18.28 -16.84
C ARG A 18 9.92 -18.34 -17.28
N ASP A 19 9.06 -18.95 -16.49
CA ASP A 19 7.62 -18.89 -16.71
C ASP A 19 7.06 -17.52 -16.32
N ALA A 20 6.08 -17.03 -17.07
CA ALA A 20 5.45 -15.75 -16.80
C ALA A 20 4.95 -15.67 -15.35
N CYS A 21 5.27 -14.56 -14.69
CA CYS A 21 4.89 -14.29 -13.30
C CYS A 21 5.45 -15.29 -12.26
N SER A 22 6.41 -16.14 -12.58
CA SER A 22 6.97 -17.14 -11.65
C SER A 22 7.80 -16.55 -10.50
N GLY A 23 8.13 -15.27 -10.57
CA GLY A 23 8.84 -14.51 -9.53
C GLY A 23 7.92 -13.90 -8.48
N ALA A 24 8.28 -12.72 -7.99
CA ALA A 24 7.54 -11.99 -6.95
C ALA A 24 6.08 -11.71 -7.33
N THR A 25 5.80 -11.43 -8.60
CA THR A 25 4.45 -11.15 -9.10
C THR A 25 3.47 -12.29 -8.83
N GLY A 26 3.87 -13.54 -8.99
CA GLY A 26 3.00 -14.70 -8.73
C GLY A 26 3.09 -15.26 -7.31
N ARG A 27 3.94 -14.67 -6.44
CA ARG A 27 4.20 -15.17 -5.08
C ARG A 27 3.78 -14.23 -3.96
N ASN A 28 3.22 -13.08 -4.31
CA ASN A 28 2.70 -12.14 -3.32
C ASN A 28 1.28 -12.50 -2.88
N GLY A 29 0.82 -11.92 -1.76
CA GLY A 29 -0.54 -12.11 -1.26
C GLY A 29 -1.59 -11.21 -1.91
N GLY A 30 -1.26 -10.46 -2.96
CA GLY A 30 -2.19 -9.56 -3.66
C GLY A 30 -2.56 -8.30 -2.86
N HIS A 31 -1.82 -7.97 -1.81
CA HIS A 31 -2.10 -6.80 -0.99
C HIS A 31 -1.62 -5.52 -1.67
N LEU A 32 -2.52 -4.55 -1.78
CA LEU A 32 -2.25 -3.21 -2.28
C LEU A 32 -2.33 -2.22 -1.10
N VAL A 33 -1.25 -2.12 -0.36
CA VAL A 33 -1.14 -1.22 0.80
C VAL A 33 0.11 -0.36 0.68
N SER A 34 0.02 0.88 1.19
CA SER A 34 1.22 1.69 1.39
C SER A 34 1.81 1.36 2.75
N ASP A 35 2.93 0.66 2.77
CA ASP A 35 3.68 0.30 3.99
C ASP A 35 4.48 1.49 4.57
N THR A 36 4.29 2.67 4.00
CA THR A 36 5.13 3.84 4.30
C THR A 36 4.81 4.45 5.65
N CYS A 37 3.57 4.35 6.16
CA CYS A 37 3.18 5.04 7.39
C CYS A 37 3.93 4.53 8.64
N GLY A 38 4.09 3.22 8.79
CA GLY A 38 4.84 2.62 9.91
C GLY A 38 6.35 2.83 9.83
N ARG A 39 6.87 3.21 8.67
CA ARG A 39 8.30 3.39 8.39
C ARG A 39 8.68 4.79 7.93
N PHE A 40 7.80 5.76 8.11
CA PHE A 40 8.03 7.12 7.60
C PHE A 40 9.23 7.79 8.29
N GLU A 41 9.42 7.57 9.61
CA GLU A 41 10.59 8.03 10.35
C GLU A 41 11.89 7.47 9.76
N ASP A 42 11.94 6.19 9.41
CA ASP A 42 13.12 5.55 8.78
C ASP A 42 13.43 6.16 7.41
N LEU A 43 12.39 6.41 6.61
CA LEU A 43 12.56 7.06 5.30
C LEU A 43 13.07 8.48 5.43
N VAL A 44 12.55 9.26 6.39
CA VAL A 44 13.01 10.62 6.67
C VAL A 44 14.47 10.61 7.12
N ASN A 45 14.85 9.69 8.00
CA ASN A 45 16.22 9.56 8.49
C ASN A 45 17.21 9.16 7.38
N ALA A 46 16.77 8.31 6.44
CA ALA A 46 17.61 7.82 5.37
C ALA A 46 17.73 8.77 4.17
N LEU A 47 16.64 9.46 3.80
CA LEU A 47 16.50 10.17 2.53
C LEU A 47 16.12 11.64 2.68
N GLY A 48 15.76 12.08 3.89
CA GLY A 48 15.22 13.41 4.14
C GLY A 48 13.70 13.49 3.92
N THR A 49 13.09 14.53 4.50
CA THR A 49 11.63 14.70 4.55
C THR A 49 10.99 14.84 3.16
N GLU A 50 11.64 15.54 2.24
CA GLU A 50 11.12 15.78 0.89
C GLU A 50 11.00 14.46 0.12
N GLU A 51 12.05 13.65 0.11
CA GLU A 51 12.07 12.38 -0.62
C GLU A 51 11.16 11.33 0.04
N ALA A 52 11.13 11.27 1.37
CA ALA A 52 10.18 10.42 2.11
C ALA A 52 8.72 10.75 1.75
N THR A 53 8.39 12.04 1.65
CA THR A 53 7.07 12.51 1.22
C THR A 53 6.76 12.11 -0.21
N ARG A 54 7.73 12.25 -1.13
CA ARG A 54 7.56 11.82 -2.53
C ARG A 54 7.29 10.33 -2.66
N ILE A 55 8.01 9.50 -1.91
CA ILE A 55 7.82 8.05 -1.90
C ILE A 55 6.41 7.68 -1.43
N LEU A 56 5.94 8.28 -0.33
CA LEU A 56 4.57 8.06 0.14
C LEU A 56 3.54 8.46 -0.92
N ARG A 57 3.64 9.68 -1.44
CA ARG A 57 2.70 10.18 -2.45
C ARG A 57 2.70 9.35 -3.73
N PHE A 58 3.86 8.89 -4.15
CA PHE A 58 3.98 8.00 -5.30
C PHE A 58 3.31 6.64 -5.03
N SER A 59 3.50 6.06 -3.84
CA SER A 59 2.84 4.82 -3.44
C SER A 59 1.31 4.96 -3.44
N GLU A 60 0.78 6.02 -2.83
CA GLU A 60 -0.66 6.31 -2.80
C GLU A 60 -1.24 6.55 -4.21
N ALA A 61 -0.51 7.28 -5.04
CA ALA A 61 -0.93 7.54 -6.43
C ALA A 61 -1.03 6.23 -7.23
N ASN A 62 -0.06 5.31 -7.09
CA ASN A 62 -0.10 4.01 -7.77
C ASN A 62 -1.33 3.19 -7.36
N ILE A 63 -1.69 3.19 -6.07
CA ILE A 63 -2.90 2.49 -5.59
C ILE A 63 -4.15 3.12 -6.22
N THR A 64 -4.23 4.43 -6.25
CA THR A 64 -5.35 5.18 -6.83
C THR A 64 -5.49 4.90 -8.33
N GLU A 65 -4.40 4.97 -9.08
CA GLU A 65 -4.39 4.68 -10.52
C GLU A 65 -4.77 3.24 -10.83
N LEU A 66 -4.31 2.28 -10.03
CA LEU A 66 -4.68 0.88 -10.20
C LEU A 66 -6.19 0.66 -9.98
N LYS A 67 -6.77 1.26 -8.93
CA LYS A 67 -8.22 1.24 -8.71
C LYS A 67 -8.98 1.85 -9.90
N ALA A 68 -8.50 2.96 -10.44
CA ALA A 68 -9.09 3.62 -11.61
C ALA A 68 -9.00 2.72 -12.85
N LEU A 69 -7.88 2.04 -13.07
CA LEU A 69 -7.75 1.07 -14.17
C LEU A 69 -8.74 -0.09 -14.03
N VAL A 70 -8.83 -0.70 -12.85
CA VAL A 70 -9.77 -1.80 -12.61
C VAL A 70 -11.22 -1.37 -12.81
N SER A 71 -11.57 -0.14 -12.43
CA SER A 71 -12.93 0.40 -12.62
C SER A 71 -13.35 0.54 -14.09
N GLN A 72 -12.40 0.61 -15.01
CA GLN A 72 -12.64 0.72 -16.45
C GLN A 72 -12.79 -0.64 -17.15
N LEU A 73 -12.54 -1.73 -16.46
CA LEU A 73 -12.66 -3.08 -17.02
C LEU A 73 -14.12 -3.52 -17.09
N GLU A 74 -14.40 -4.50 -17.94
CA GLU A 74 -15.71 -5.14 -18.00
C GLU A 74 -16.04 -5.89 -16.71
N GLN A 75 -17.34 -6.12 -16.44
CA GLN A 75 -17.77 -6.72 -15.18
C GLN A 75 -17.14 -8.10 -14.93
N GLU A 76 -17.06 -8.94 -15.95
CA GLU A 76 -16.45 -10.27 -15.87
C GLU A 76 -14.98 -10.22 -15.44
N GLU A 77 -14.22 -9.27 -15.99
CA GLU A 77 -12.81 -9.05 -15.62
C GLU A 77 -12.68 -8.56 -14.18
N ARG A 78 -13.54 -7.63 -13.73
CA ARG A 78 -13.58 -7.15 -12.34
C ARG A 78 -13.89 -8.27 -11.36
N ASP A 79 -14.85 -9.13 -11.70
CA ASP A 79 -15.22 -10.26 -10.87
C ASP A 79 -14.09 -11.30 -10.77
N PHE A 80 -13.32 -11.47 -11.83
CA PHE A 80 -12.13 -12.32 -11.83
C PHE A 80 -10.99 -11.74 -10.98
N ILE A 81 -10.73 -10.45 -11.08
CA ILE A 81 -9.67 -9.75 -10.32
C ILE A 81 -9.98 -9.70 -8.82
N GLN A 82 -11.26 -9.63 -8.45
CA GLN A 82 -11.73 -9.56 -7.06
C GLN A 82 -11.06 -8.45 -6.22
N LEU A 83 -10.82 -7.28 -6.82
CA LEU A 83 -10.30 -6.14 -6.06
C LEU A 83 -11.29 -5.75 -4.95
N ARG A 84 -10.83 -5.83 -3.69
CA ARG A 84 -11.63 -5.50 -2.51
C ARG A 84 -10.97 -4.36 -1.75
N GLU A 85 -11.77 -3.37 -1.40
CA GLU A 85 -11.32 -2.30 -0.52
C GLU A 85 -11.53 -2.72 0.94
N VAL A 86 -10.45 -2.79 1.70
CA VAL A 86 -10.46 -3.23 3.09
C VAL A 86 -9.62 -2.30 3.96
N ASN A 87 -9.98 -2.16 5.23
CA ASN A 87 -9.15 -1.48 6.19
C ASN A 87 -8.02 -2.44 6.63
N ALA A 88 -6.80 -2.17 6.19
CA ALA A 88 -5.63 -2.89 6.67
C ALA A 88 -5.33 -2.51 8.13
N THR A 89 -4.87 -3.49 8.90
CA THR A 89 -4.47 -3.29 10.30
C THR A 89 -3.20 -4.07 10.57
N ASP A 90 -2.17 -3.37 11.01
CA ASP A 90 -0.94 -3.97 11.50
C ASP A 90 -0.98 -4.09 13.01
N VAL A 91 -0.57 -5.25 13.53
CA VAL A 91 -0.52 -5.50 14.96
C VAL A 91 0.93 -5.46 15.41
N VAL A 92 1.25 -4.55 16.32
CA VAL A 92 2.58 -4.41 16.90
C VAL A 92 2.63 -5.20 18.20
N MET A 93 3.56 -6.15 18.32
CA MET A 93 3.60 -7.13 19.40
C MET A 93 4.59 -6.80 20.52
N ASP A 94 5.47 -5.83 20.31
CA ASP A 94 6.47 -5.44 21.31
C ASP A 94 6.49 -3.93 21.54
N LYS A 95 6.92 -3.54 22.75
CA LYS A 95 6.89 -2.15 23.20
C LYS A 95 7.81 -1.24 22.38
N LYS A 96 8.96 -1.75 21.94
CA LYS A 96 9.92 -0.94 21.18
C LYS A 96 9.35 -0.58 19.81
N SER A 97 8.86 -1.57 19.08
CA SER A 97 8.22 -1.36 17.78
C SER A 97 6.97 -0.49 17.88
N LEU A 98 6.21 -0.58 18.99
CA LEU A 98 5.07 0.29 19.24
C LEU A 98 5.48 1.75 19.36
N GLU A 99 6.52 2.06 20.12
CA GLU A 99 7.02 3.43 20.27
C GLU A 99 7.62 3.97 18.95
N GLU A 100 8.29 3.11 18.18
CA GLU A 100 8.79 3.46 16.84
C GLU A 100 7.62 3.79 15.88
N ALA A 101 6.59 2.96 15.85
CA ALA A 101 5.40 3.20 15.04
C ALA A 101 4.64 4.48 15.43
N LYS A 102 4.55 4.78 16.74
CA LYS A 102 3.96 6.03 17.22
C LYS A 102 4.71 7.25 16.71
N ARG A 103 6.04 7.28 16.88
CA ARG A 103 6.86 8.38 16.39
C ARG A 103 6.76 8.57 14.89
N SER A 104 6.79 7.46 14.15
CA SER A 104 6.64 7.47 12.70
C SER A 104 5.30 8.06 12.26
N LEU A 105 4.21 7.67 12.92
CA LEU A 105 2.87 8.20 12.64
C LEU A 105 2.73 9.68 13.00
N GLU A 106 3.23 10.10 14.14
CA GLU A 106 3.23 11.51 14.58
C GLU A 106 4.02 12.37 13.59
N LEU A 107 5.23 11.93 13.19
CA LEU A 107 6.04 12.62 12.20
C LEU A 107 5.35 12.71 10.85
N LEU A 108 4.71 11.63 10.40
CA LEU A 108 3.94 11.58 9.16
C LEU A 108 2.80 12.59 9.18
N GLN A 109 1.99 12.59 10.23
CA GLN A 109 0.83 13.49 10.36
C GLN A 109 1.24 14.96 10.49
N ALA A 110 2.35 15.24 11.15
CA ALA A 110 2.92 16.59 11.21
C ALA A 110 3.47 17.06 9.86
N THR A 111 4.05 16.15 9.08
CA THR A 111 4.64 16.46 7.77
C THR A 111 3.59 16.54 6.67
N ILE A 112 2.58 15.66 6.72
CA ILE A 112 1.55 15.49 5.69
C ILE A 112 0.17 15.43 6.37
N PRO A 113 -0.43 16.59 6.73
CA PRO A 113 -1.64 16.65 7.55
C PRO A 113 -2.86 15.93 6.97
N ASP A 114 -2.99 15.80 5.66
CA ASP A 114 -4.10 15.07 5.03
C ASP A 114 -4.06 13.55 5.25
N THR A 115 -2.96 13.02 5.78
CA THR A 115 -2.85 11.61 6.18
C THR A 115 -3.58 11.28 7.49
N ILE A 116 -3.95 12.28 8.30
CA ILE A 116 -4.65 12.09 9.58
C ILE A 116 -5.94 11.26 9.43
N LEU A 117 -6.66 11.45 8.33
CA LEU A 117 -7.89 10.71 8.06
C LEU A 117 -7.66 9.28 7.52
N LYS A 118 -6.45 8.98 7.07
CA LYS A 118 -6.10 7.70 6.43
C LYS A 118 -5.43 6.72 7.39
N TYR A 119 -4.60 7.24 8.28
CA TYR A 119 -3.76 6.43 9.15
C TYR A 119 -4.02 6.80 10.60
N GLY A 120 -4.22 5.79 11.43
CA GLY A 120 -4.43 5.96 12.86
C GLY A 120 -3.92 4.76 13.64
N MET A 121 -3.77 4.94 14.93
CA MET A 121 -3.34 3.90 15.86
C MET A 121 -4.35 3.80 17.00
N THR A 122 -4.53 2.59 17.53
CA THR A 122 -5.32 2.35 18.73
C THR A 122 -4.60 1.37 19.65
N GLU A 123 -4.68 1.63 20.95
CA GLU A 123 -4.23 0.73 22.01
C GLU A 123 -5.43 0.06 22.71
N ASP A 124 -6.64 0.30 22.26
CA ASP A 124 -7.86 -0.30 22.80
C ASP A 124 -7.85 -1.82 22.56
N GLN A 125 -7.74 -2.55 23.66
CA GLN A 125 -7.64 -4.00 23.65
C GLN A 125 -8.90 -4.69 23.10
N ASP A 126 -10.06 -4.09 23.24
CA ASP A 126 -11.30 -4.65 22.72
C ASP A 126 -11.39 -4.50 21.21
N ILE A 127 -10.94 -3.38 20.68
CA ILE A 127 -10.82 -3.17 19.23
C ILE A 127 -9.78 -4.13 18.63
N ILE A 128 -8.63 -4.31 19.30
CA ILE A 128 -7.57 -5.23 18.85
C ILE A 128 -8.08 -6.67 18.82
N LYS A 129 -8.78 -7.12 19.87
CA LYS A 129 -9.35 -8.47 19.96
C LYS A 129 -10.38 -8.72 18.86
N VAL A 130 -11.29 -7.79 18.60
CA VAL A 130 -12.31 -7.92 17.55
C VAL A 130 -11.66 -8.02 16.17
N ARG A 131 -10.66 -7.22 15.86
CA ARG A 131 -9.95 -7.25 14.58
C ARG A 131 -9.13 -8.53 14.36
N CYS A 132 -8.53 -9.07 15.42
CA CYS A 132 -7.84 -10.37 15.35
C CYS A 132 -8.80 -11.53 15.11
N LEU A 133 -10.00 -11.51 15.70
CA LEU A 133 -11.02 -12.55 15.51
C LEU A 133 -11.62 -12.53 14.10
N MET A 134 -11.79 -11.35 13.48
CA MET A 134 -12.29 -11.26 12.10
C MET A 134 -11.29 -11.78 11.05
N ARG A 135 -10.01 -11.84 11.36
CA ARG A 135 -8.98 -12.45 10.49
C ARG A 135 -8.91 -13.98 10.58
N ALA A 136 -9.38 -14.57 11.68
CA ALA A 136 -9.35 -16.02 11.91
C ALA A 136 -10.56 -16.76 11.31
N GLY A 137 -11.53 -16.07 10.74
CA GLY A 137 -12.81 -16.60 10.26
C GLY A 137 -13.12 -16.41 8.78
N SER A 138 -12.13 -16.15 7.94
CA SER A 138 -12.32 -16.01 6.47
C SER A 138 -11.45 -16.98 5.70
#